data_5df584669886f34ce111ba459d8d5bad
#
_entry.id   5df584669886f34ce111ba459d8d5bad
#
_cell.length_a   1.000
_cell.length_b   1.000
_cell.length_c   1.000
_cell.angle_alpha   90.00
_cell.angle_beta   90.00
_cell.angle_gamma   90.00
#
_symmetry.space_group_name_H-M   'P 1'
#
loop_
_entity.id
_entity.type
_entity.pdbx_description
1 polymer ?
#
loop_
_entity_poly.entity_id
_entity_poly.type
_entity_poly.pdbx_seq_one_letter_code
_entity_poly.pdbx_strand_id
1 'polypeptide(L)'
;MNDIGRSNFDHGARPAAGVVLVNLGTPDAPDTRSVRRYLAEFLSDPRVIELPRWQWWPILHGVILRIRPRRSAHAYQQVWTEAGSPLMVYSERLAAAVGDKLAGLAAGPIIVRSAMRYGRPALPEVLRELKAANVRRLFILPMYPQYSGTTTGSVFDALADELKRWRWIPDTAFVSDYHRQPGYLEALAESVRAHWSKGGRRHLLFSFHGIPKRYLHAGDPYHCHCHATARRVAELLGLGERDWTIAFQSRVGREPWLRPYTDETLAAMPGQGIRAVDVICPGFAVDCLETLEEIAVENRARFLAAGGAQFDYIPALNDRDEHAALVAQLVRERCTHWPEFSASAMQDEATARPLVVERFRKLADKA
;
A
#
# COMPACT_ATOMS: atom_id res chain seq x y z
N MET A 1 18.81 2.64 -26.06
CA MET A 1 19.96 2.00 -25.38
C MET A 1 19.61 1.91 -23.91
N ASN A 2 19.55 0.73 -23.31
CA ASN A 2 19.27 0.59 -21.90
C ASN A 2 20.51 1.06 -21.13
N ASP A 3 20.36 2.14 -20.35
CA ASP A 3 21.43 2.64 -19.50
C ASP A 3 21.60 1.71 -18.29
N ILE A 4 22.38 0.65 -18.49
CA ILE A 4 22.61 -0.41 -17.48
C ILE A 4 23.56 0.07 -16.38
N GLY A 5 24.29 1.16 -16.57
CA GLY A 5 25.29 1.67 -15.63
C GLY A 5 25.45 3.18 -15.69
N ARG A 6 26.29 3.70 -14.80
CA ARG A 6 26.78 5.10 -14.82
C ARG A 6 28.20 5.10 -15.32
N SER A 7 28.53 5.97 -16.26
CA SER A 7 29.91 6.15 -16.75
C SER A 7 30.87 6.65 -15.65
N ASN A 8 30.34 7.37 -14.64
CA ASN A 8 31.12 8.01 -13.56
C ASN A 8 30.71 7.45 -12.20
N PHE A 9 30.67 6.12 -12.04
CA PHE A 9 30.32 5.49 -10.78
C PHE A 9 31.47 5.66 -9.75
N ASP A 10 31.16 6.26 -8.59
CA ASP A 10 32.12 6.37 -7.49
C ASP A 10 32.08 5.12 -6.60
N HIS A 11 33.10 4.28 -6.72
CA HIS A 11 33.29 3.09 -5.89
C HIS A 11 33.60 3.42 -4.42
N GLY A 12 33.99 4.66 -4.12
CA GLY A 12 34.24 5.15 -2.76
C GLY A 12 33.01 5.73 -2.05
N ALA A 13 31.89 5.92 -2.78
CA ALA A 13 30.67 6.43 -2.20
C ALA A 13 30.14 5.49 -1.11
N ARG A 14 29.73 6.07 0.03
CA ARG A 14 29.18 5.30 1.15
C ARG A 14 27.87 4.64 0.72
N PRO A 15 27.73 3.31 0.87
CA PRO A 15 26.46 2.64 0.60
C PRO A 15 25.41 2.98 1.65
N ALA A 16 24.14 2.86 1.26
CA ALA A 16 22.99 3.06 2.13
C ALA A 16 21.98 1.93 1.93
N ALA A 17 21.10 1.75 2.91
CA ALA A 17 19.87 0.99 2.74
C ALA A 17 18.72 1.92 2.32
N GLY A 18 17.86 1.43 1.46
CA GLY A 18 16.62 2.09 1.03
C GLY A 18 15.41 1.34 1.53
N VAL A 19 14.43 2.04 2.07
CA VAL A 19 13.11 1.50 2.44
C VAL A 19 12.06 2.20 1.59
N VAL A 20 11.28 1.45 0.83
CA VAL A 20 10.24 2.00 -0.04
C VAL A 20 8.89 1.45 0.36
N LEU A 21 8.01 2.35 0.79
CA LEU A 21 6.60 2.07 1.08
C LEU A 21 5.80 2.32 -0.20
N VAL A 22 5.28 1.25 -0.82
CA VAL A 22 4.63 1.34 -2.14
C VAL A 22 3.13 1.27 -1.98
N ASN A 23 2.43 2.35 -2.30
CA ASN A 23 0.97 2.39 -2.32
C ASN A 23 0.42 2.36 -3.76
N LEU A 24 -0.92 2.23 -3.90
CA LEU A 24 -1.60 2.14 -5.19
C LEU A 24 -1.31 3.35 -6.06
N GLY A 25 -1.51 4.52 -5.49
CA GLY A 25 -1.39 5.80 -6.17
C GLY A 25 -2.70 6.56 -6.25
N THR A 26 -2.59 7.76 -6.78
CA THR A 26 -3.68 8.73 -6.84
C THR A 26 -3.43 9.67 -8.03
N PRO A 27 -4.45 10.33 -8.60
CA PRO A 27 -4.23 11.35 -9.61
C PRO A 27 -3.48 12.57 -9.04
N ASP A 28 -2.79 13.32 -9.90
CA ASP A 28 -2.04 14.54 -9.51
C ASP A 28 -2.96 15.65 -8.98
N ALA A 29 -4.23 15.68 -9.44
CA ALA A 29 -5.25 16.64 -9.05
C ALA A 29 -6.66 16.03 -9.20
N PRO A 30 -7.68 16.55 -8.48
CA PRO A 30 -9.04 16.04 -8.54
C PRO A 30 -9.81 16.56 -9.77
N ASP A 31 -9.14 16.66 -10.92
CA ASP A 31 -9.70 17.09 -12.19
C ASP A 31 -9.81 15.92 -13.18
N THR A 32 -10.70 16.06 -14.16
CA THR A 32 -10.99 15.01 -15.15
C THR A 32 -9.76 14.60 -15.96
N ARG A 33 -8.82 15.50 -16.22
CA ARG A 33 -7.61 15.23 -17.03
C ARG A 33 -6.61 14.39 -16.24
N SER A 34 -6.35 14.79 -14.99
CA SER A 34 -5.44 14.08 -14.09
C SER A 34 -5.97 12.69 -13.72
N VAL A 35 -7.27 12.60 -13.42
CA VAL A 35 -7.93 11.30 -13.18
C VAL A 35 -7.91 10.40 -14.41
N ARG A 36 -8.06 10.95 -15.63
CA ARG A 36 -7.96 10.16 -16.87
C ARG A 36 -6.56 9.57 -17.05
N ARG A 37 -5.49 10.34 -16.79
CA ARG A 37 -4.11 9.83 -16.87
C ARG A 37 -3.88 8.69 -15.88
N TYR A 38 -4.27 8.91 -14.63
CA TYR A 38 -4.18 7.91 -13.57
C TYR A 38 -4.94 6.62 -13.91
N LEU A 39 -6.21 6.73 -14.33
CA LEU A 39 -7.01 5.58 -14.72
C LEU A 39 -6.46 4.86 -15.96
N ALA A 40 -5.86 5.60 -16.90
CA ALA A 40 -5.22 4.98 -18.07
C ALA A 40 -4.03 4.12 -17.67
N GLU A 41 -3.20 4.58 -16.76
CA GLU A 41 -2.07 3.82 -16.23
C GLU A 41 -2.55 2.61 -15.43
N PHE A 42 -3.42 2.82 -14.46
CA PHE A 42 -3.95 1.79 -13.56
C PHE A 42 -4.67 0.66 -14.32
N LEU A 43 -5.58 1.00 -15.23
CA LEU A 43 -6.38 0.02 -15.97
C LEU A 43 -5.64 -0.58 -17.18
N SER A 44 -4.43 -0.11 -17.45
CA SER A 44 -3.53 -0.73 -18.44
C SER A 44 -2.68 -1.86 -17.86
N ASP A 45 -2.65 -2.04 -16.54
CA ASP A 45 -1.88 -3.10 -15.91
C ASP A 45 -2.53 -4.48 -16.16
N PRO A 46 -1.79 -5.45 -16.73
CA PRO A 46 -2.33 -6.80 -16.96
C PRO A 46 -2.64 -7.55 -15.67
N ARG A 47 -2.02 -7.19 -14.54
CA ARG A 47 -2.35 -7.75 -13.22
C ARG A 47 -3.70 -7.26 -12.71
N VAL A 48 -4.11 -6.06 -13.08
CA VAL A 48 -5.40 -5.46 -12.67
C VAL A 48 -6.51 -5.94 -13.61
N ILE A 49 -6.26 -5.93 -14.91
CA ILE A 49 -7.21 -6.34 -15.94
C ILE A 49 -6.58 -7.48 -16.76
N GLU A 50 -6.94 -8.70 -16.40
CA GLU A 50 -6.45 -9.93 -17.06
C GLU A 50 -7.24 -10.24 -18.34
N LEU A 51 -7.33 -9.26 -19.23
CA LEU A 51 -7.91 -9.43 -20.56
C LEU A 51 -6.86 -9.25 -21.63
N PRO A 52 -6.93 -9.98 -22.76
CA PRO A 52 -6.04 -9.75 -23.88
C PRO A 52 -6.07 -8.29 -24.34
N ARG A 53 -4.88 -7.70 -24.57
CA ARG A 53 -4.75 -6.27 -24.89
C ARG A 53 -5.64 -5.83 -26.05
N TRP A 54 -5.76 -6.62 -27.12
CA TRP A 54 -6.56 -6.30 -28.28
C TRP A 54 -8.08 -6.22 -28.00
N GLN A 55 -8.57 -6.92 -26.96
CA GLN A 55 -9.96 -6.80 -26.50
C GLN A 55 -10.14 -5.62 -25.56
N TRP A 56 -9.16 -5.42 -24.63
CA TRP A 56 -9.30 -4.42 -23.58
C TRP A 56 -9.05 -2.98 -24.06
N TRP A 57 -8.09 -2.76 -24.94
CA TRP A 57 -7.71 -1.41 -25.39
C TRP A 57 -8.86 -0.61 -26.02
N PRO A 58 -9.69 -1.17 -26.91
CA PRO A 58 -10.86 -0.45 -27.44
C PRO A 58 -11.86 -0.07 -26.33
N ILE A 59 -12.08 -0.94 -25.34
CA ILE A 59 -12.98 -0.69 -24.21
C ILE A 59 -12.40 0.41 -23.32
N LEU A 60 -11.13 0.31 -22.96
CA LEU A 60 -10.44 1.29 -22.11
C LEU A 60 -10.47 2.68 -22.74
N HIS A 61 -9.94 2.83 -23.94
CA HIS A 61 -9.77 4.13 -24.60
C HIS A 61 -11.05 4.64 -25.26
N GLY A 62 -11.89 3.75 -25.78
CA GLY A 62 -13.13 4.10 -26.47
C GLY A 62 -14.29 4.44 -25.54
N VAL A 63 -14.34 3.80 -24.36
CA VAL A 63 -15.49 3.93 -23.45
C VAL A 63 -15.07 4.43 -22.07
N ILE A 64 -14.23 3.66 -21.35
CA ILE A 64 -13.99 3.89 -19.93
C ILE A 64 -13.32 5.24 -19.69
N LEU A 65 -12.23 5.55 -20.40
CA LEU A 65 -11.51 6.82 -20.23
C LEU A 65 -12.28 8.05 -20.77
N ARG A 66 -13.39 7.86 -21.45
CA ARG A 66 -14.28 8.97 -21.87
C ARG A 66 -15.35 9.27 -20.83
N ILE A 67 -15.87 8.25 -20.13
CA ILE A 67 -17.04 8.39 -19.24
C ILE A 67 -16.61 8.45 -17.76
N ARG A 68 -15.80 7.49 -17.31
CA ARG A 68 -15.45 7.32 -15.89
C ARG A 68 -14.66 8.50 -15.27
N PRO A 69 -13.73 9.18 -15.97
CA PRO A 69 -12.92 10.23 -15.35
C PRO A 69 -13.70 11.39 -14.73
N ARG A 70 -14.83 11.80 -15.34
CA ARG A 70 -15.68 12.87 -14.80
C ARG A 70 -16.31 12.48 -13.47
N ARG A 71 -16.87 11.28 -13.39
CA ARG A 71 -17.50 10.76 -12.16
C ARG A 71 -16.45 10.57 -11.07
N SER A 72 -15.33 9.98 -11.41
CA SER A 72 -14.23 9.77 -10.44
C SER A 72 -13.61 11.10 -9.98
N ALA A 73 -13.48 12.12 -10.85
CA ALA A 73 -13.00 13.43 -10.46
C ALA A 73 -13.93 14.09 -9.43
N HIS A 74 -15.24 13.97 -9.61
CA HIS A 74 -16.21 14.47 -8.63
C HIS A 74 -16.06 13.79 -7.26
N ALA A 75 -15.89 12.48 -7.24
CA ALA A 75 -15.64 11.72 -6.01
C ALA A 75 -14.29 12.14 -5.35
N TYR A 76 -13.23 12.32 -6.13
CA TYR A 76 -11.96 12.85 -5.60
C TYR A 76 -12.10 14.24 -5.01
N GLN A 77 -12.90 15.15 -5.60
CA GLN A 77 -13.16 16.48 -5.08
C GLN A 77 -13.77 16.49 -3.68
N GLN A 78 -14.57 15.47 -3.34
CA GLN A 78 -15.21 15.35 -2.03
C GLN A 78 -14.23 15.00 -0.90
N VAL A 79 -13.13 14.32 -1.22
CA VAL A 79 -12.14 13.85 -0.24
C VAL A 79 -10.80 14.57 -0.32
N TRP A 80 -10.63 15.44 -1.33
CA TRP A 80 -9.39 16.16 -1.54
C TRP A 80 -9.16 17.20 -0.46
N THR A 81 -7.97 17.23 0.10
CA THR A 81 -7.59 18.20 1.14
C THR A 81 -6.76 19.35 0.54
N GLU A 82 -6.53 20.41 1.32
CA GLU A 82 -5.62 21.49 0.94
C GLU A 82 -4.18 20.98 0.70
N ALA A 83 -3.76 19.94 1.41
CA ALA A 83 -2.46 19.30 1.24
C ALA A 83 -2.40 18.31 0.06
N GLY A 84 -3.52 18.00 -0.57
CA GLY A 84 -3.61 17.05 -1.69
C GLY A 84 -4.47 15.83 -1.41
N SER A 85 -4.23 14.75 -2.15
CA SER A 85 -4.90 13.47 -1.96
C SER A 85 -4.57 12.88 -0.58
N PRO A 86 -5.56 12.42 0.22
CA PRO A 86 -5.32 11.76 1.49
C PRO A 86 -4.32 10.61 1.39
N LEU A 87 -4.44 9.76 0.36
CA LEU A 87 -3.52 8.65 0.13
C LEU A 87 -2.07 9.11 0.02
N MET A 88 -1.82 10.20 -0.72
CA MET A 88 -0.47 10.78 -0.86
C MET A 88 0.02 11.35 0.47
N VAL A 89 -0.78 12.21 1.08
CA VAL A 89 -0.42 12.93 2.32
C VAL A 89 -0.08 11.95 3.44
N TYR A 90 -0.92 10.95 3.66
CA TYR A 90 -0.67 9.95 4.70
C TYR A 90 0.51 9.02 4.36
N SER A 91 0.70 8.67 3.09
CA SER A 91 1.86 7.85 2.67
C SER A 91 3.18 8.59 2.91
N GLU A 92 3.25 9.88 2.62
CA GLU A 92 4.45 10.71 2.85
C GLU A 92 4.73 10.88 4.35
N ARG A 93 3.69 11.21 5.14
CA ARG A 93 3.82 11.34 6.60
C ARG A 93 4.24 10.02 7.26
N LEU A 94 3.66 8.91 6.84
CA LEU A 94 4.05 7.59 7.32
C LEU A 94 5.51 7.28 6.98
N ALA A 95 5.95 7.56 5.76
CA ALA A 95 7.34 7.35 5.36
C ALA A 95 8.32 8.20 6.20
N ALA A 96 7.96 9.44 6.51
CA ALA A 96 8.74 10.30 7.41
C ALA A 96 8.81 9.72 8.82
N ALA A 97 7.66 9.35 9.41
CA ALA A 97 7.59 8.77 10.76
C ALA A 97 8.37 7.44 10.87
N VAL A 98 8.32 6.60 9.83
CA VAL A 98 9.16 5.38 9.74
C VAL A 98 10.64 5.72 9.68
N GLY A 99 11.02 6.76 8.93
CA GLY A 99 12.38 7.27 8.85
C GLY A 99 12.93 7.68 10.22
N ASP A 100 12.14 8.42 10.99
CA ASP A 100 12.50 8.85 12.35
C ASP A 100 12.72 7.65 13.30
N LYS A 101 11.83 6.65 13.24
CA LYS A 101 11.98 5.42 14.05
C LYS A 101 13.21 4.60 13.65
N LEU A 102 13.49 4.47 12.36
CA LEU A 102 14.64 3.72 11.87
C LEU A 102 15.95 4.43 12.16
N ALA A 103 16.00 5.77 12.16
CA ALA A 103 17.18 6.53 12.54
C ALA A 103 17.64 6.24 13.98
N GLY A 104 16.70 5.93 14.88
CA GLY A 104 17.03 5.51 16.26
C GLY A 104 17.46 4.04 16.40
N LEU A 105 17.30 3.23 15.36
CA LEU A 105 17.56 1.78 15.38
C LEU A 105 18.77 1.39 14.54
N ALA A 106 19.17 2.22 13.58
CA ALA A 106 20.23 1.91 12.62
C ALA A 106 21.56 2.51 13.01
N ALA A 107 22.64 1.77 12.73
CA ALA A 107 24.02 2.24 12.85
C ALA A 107 24.53 2.92 11.56
N GLY A 108 23.87 2.68 10.44
CA GLY A 108 24.21 3.20 9.12
C GLY A 108 23.10 4.03 8.47
N PRO A 109 23.35 4.60 7.27
CA PRO A 109 22.38 5.43 6.60
C PRO A 109 21.22 4.60 6.03
N ILE A 110 19.99 4.96 6.41
CA ILE A 110 18.74 4.42 5.84
C ILE A 110 17.96 5.58 5.23
N ILE A 111 17.51 5.40 3.99
CA ILE A 111 16.69 6.35 3.25
C ILE A 111 15.28 5.76 3.10
N VAL A 112 14.28 6.39 3.71
CA VAL A 112 12.89 5.97 3.60
C VAL A 112 12.16 6.84 2.58
N ARG A 113 11.38 6.24 1.69
CA ARG A 113 10.57 6.92 0.68
C ARG A 113 9.20 6.27 0.55
N SER A 114 8.19 7.09 0.30
CA SER A 114 6.93 6.63 -0.27
C SER A 114 7.04 6.57 -1.80
N ALA A 115 6.35 5.62 -2.41
CA ALA A 115 6.25 5.49 -3.86
C ALA A 115 4.85 5.03 -4.26
N MET A 116 4.45 5.36 -5.48
CA MET A 116 3.16 4.96 -6.03
C MET A 116 3.35 3.94 -7.15
N ARG A 117 2.48 2.91 -7.15
CA ARG A 117 2.45 1.95 -8.24
C ARG A 117 1.93 2.62 -9.52
N TYR A 118 0.96 3.53 -9.39
CA TYR A 118 0.39 4.34 -10.47
C TYR A 118 0.35 5.80 -10.07
N GLY A 119 0.70 6.69 -11.00
CA GLY A 119 0.83 8.12 -10.70
C GLY A 119 2.19 8.47 -10.08
N ARG A 120 2.23 9.52 -9.22
CA ARG A 120 3.49 10.06 -8.71
C ARG A 120 3.52 10.17 -7.18
N PRO A 121 4.72 10.07 -6.56
CA PRO A 121 6.02 9.72 -7.16
C PRO A 121 6.02 8.24 -7.63
N ALA A 122 6.34 8.00 -8.89
CA ALA A 122 6.29 6.65 -9.46
C ALA A 122 7.39 5.75 -8.88
N LEU A 123 7.07 4.48 -8.60
CA LEU A 123 8.04 3.52 -8.07
C LEU A 123 9.37 3.48 -8.85
N PRO A 124 9.39 3.44 -10.21
CA PRO A 124 10.64 3.48 -10.95
C PRO A 124 11.43 4.78 -10.76
N GLU A 125 10.78 5.93 -10.55
CA GLU A 125 11.43 7.22 -10.30
C GLU A 125 12.14 7.20 -8.94
N VAL A 126 11.44 6.77 -7.90
CA VAL A 126 11.98 6.61 -6.54
C VAL A 126 13.15 5.62 -6.50
N LEU A 127 13.04 4.50 -7.21
CA LEU A 127 14.13 3.53 -7.29
C LEU A 127 15.39 4.14 -7.95
N ARG A 128 15.24 4.97 -9.00
CA ARG A 128 16.37 5.66 -9.63
C ARG A 128 16.99 6.73 -8.72
N GLU A 129 16.19 7.44 -7.93
CA GLU A 129 16.68 8.35 -6.88
C GLU A 129 17.54 7.58 -5.86
N LEU A 130 17.05 6.44 -5.36
CA LEU A 130 17.79 5.60 -4.42
C LEU A 130 19.06 5.01 -5.02
N LYS A 131 19.04 4.60 -6.30
CA LYS A 131 20.23 4.20 -7.05
C LYS A 131 21.24 5.35 -7.11
N ALA A 132 20.76 6.59 -7.34
CA ALA A 132 21.59 7.78 -7.36
C ALA A 132 22.24 8.07 -6.00
N ALA A 133 21.55 7.79 -4.91
CA ALA A 133 22.03 7.91 -3.54
C ALA A 133 22.90 6.72 -3.09
N ASN A 134 23.35 5.87 -4.00
CA ASN A 134 24.19 4.70 -3.71
C ASN A 134 23.55 3.65 -2.78
N VAL A 135 22.22 3.49 -2.84
CA VAL A 135 21.53 2.42 -2.12
C VAL A 135 21.96 1.06 -2.69
N ARG A 136 22.38 0.15 -1.80
CA ARG A 136 22.86 -1.20 -2.11
C ARG A 136 22.01 -2.30 -1.50
N ARG A 137 21.15 -1.93 -0.60
CA ARG A 137 20.18 -2.82 0.05
C ARG A 137 18.82 -2.15 -0.01
N LEU A 138 17.80 -2.90 -0.41
CA LEU A 138 16.48 -2.36 -0.72
C LEU A 138 15.41 -3.16 0.00
N PHE A 139 14.65 -2.52 0.88
CA PHE A 139 13.45 -3.08 1.47
C PHE A 139 12.23 -2.49 0.79
N ILE A 140 11.38 -3.36 0.22
CA ILE A 140 10.16 -2.96 -0.46
C ILE A 140 8.95 -3.49 0.30
N LEU A 141 8.10 -2.58 0.75
CA LEU A 141 6.84 -2.89 1.41
C LEU A 141 5.67 -2.39 0.56
N PRO A 142 5.00 -3.27 -0.19
CA PRO A 142 3.67 -2.95 -0.71
C PRO A 142 2.72 -2.69 0.45
N MET A 143 2.04 -1.54 0.45
CA MET A 143 1.15 -1.10 1.53
C MET A 143 -0.21 -1.81 1.47
N TYR A 144 -0.17 -3.11 1.18
CA TYR A 144 -1.32 -4.01 1.13
C TYR A 144 -1.08 -5.18 2.10
N PRO A 145 -1.73 -5.17 3.27
CA PRO A 145 -1.50 -6.23 4.27
C PRO A 145 -1.84 -7.62 3.77
N GLN A 146 -2.90 -7.74 2.95
CA GLN A 146 -3.35 -8.98 2.32
C GLN A 146 -2.79 -9.03 0.88
N TYR A 147 -2.12 -10.13 0.55
CA TYR A 147 -1.61 -10.35 -0.81
C TYR A 147 -2.73 -10.46 -1.82
N SER A 148 -2.56 -9.83 -2.98
CA SER A 148 -3.24 -10.16 -4.23
C SER A 148 -2.30 -9.97 -5.41
N GLY A 149 -2.49 -10.76 -6.47
CA GLY A 149 -1.80 -10.55 -7.74
C GLY A 149 -2.05 -9.18 -8.33
N THR A 150 -3.23 -8.58 -8.06
CA THR A 150 -3.62 -7.25 -8.55
C THR A 150 -2.93 -6.09 -7.84
N THR A 151 -2.38 -6.32 -6.67
CA THR A 151 -1.72 -5.31 -5.82
C THR A 151 -0.23 -5.63 -5.64
N THR A 152 0.09 -6.51 -4.71
CA THR A 152 1.47 -6.90 -4.40
C THR A 152 2.19 -7.49 -5.62
N GLY A 153 1.50 -8.33 -6.41
CA GLY A 153 2.06 -8.87 -7.65
C GLY A 153 2.40 -7.79 -8.67
N SER A 154 1.53 -6.78 -8.83
CA SER A 154 1.77 -5.63 -9.71
C SER A 154 2.96 -4.79 -9.25
N VAL A 155 3.13 -4.57 -7.93
CA VAL A 155 4.32 -3.88 -7.38
C VAL A 155 5.59 -4.67 -7.67
N PHE A 156 5.56 -6.00 -7.52
CA PHE A 156 6.71 -6.86 -7.83
C PHE A 156 7.12 -6.76 -9.30
N ASP A 157 6.15 -6.78 -10.22
CA ASP A 157 6.43 -6.64 -11.65
C ASP A 157 7.10 -5.30 -11.97
N ALA A 158 6.61 -4.19 -11.40
CA ALA A 158 7.20 -2.87 -11.60
C ALA A 158 8.61 -2.75 -11.02
N LEU A 159 8.85 -3.34 -9.85
CA LEU A 159 10.19 -3.45 -9.24
C LEU A 159 11.14 -4.23 -10.14
N ALA A 160 10.73 -5.43 -10.57
CA ALA A 160 11.54 -6.29 -11.43
C ALA A 160 11.87 -5.63 -12.78
N ASP A 161 10.90 -4.92 -13.37
CA ASP A 161 11.09 -4.21 -14.64
C ASP A 161 12.11 -3.07 -14.54
N GLU A 162 12.16 -2.39 -13.41
CA GLU A 162 13.20 -1.38 -13.19
C GLU A 162 14.56 -2.02 -12.89
N LEU A 163 14.62 -3.02 -11.98
CA LEU A 163 15.89 -3.65 -11.59
C LEU A 163 16.59 -4.39 -12.75
N LYS A 164 15.85 -4.96 -13.71
CA LYS A 164 16.43 -5.54 -14.94
C LYS A 164 17.31 -4.56 -15.74
N ARG A 165 17.15 -3.26 -15.53
CA ARG A 165 17.93 -2.20 -16.19
C ARG A 165 19.19 -1.81 -15.43
N TRP A 166 19.39 -2.38 -14.22
CA TRP A 166 20.52 -2.02 -13.38
C TRP A 166 21.70 -2.99 -13.57
N ARG A 167 22.90 -2.47 -13.67
CA ARG A 167 24.12 -3.30 -13.70
C ARG A 167 24.38 -3.96 -12.36
N TRP A 168 24.19 -3.23 -11.26
CA TRP A 168 24.31 -3.73 -9.92
C TRP A 168 22.92 -3.76 -9.28
N ILE A 169 22.37 -4.95 -9.16
CA ILE A 169 21.09 -5.18 -8.46
C ILE A 169 21.37 -5.18 -6.96
N PRO A 170 20.69 -4.34 -6.16
CA PRO A 170 20.85 -4.31 -4.71
C PRO A 170 20.36 -5.62 -4.07
N ASP A 171 20.89 -5.95 -2.90
CA ASP A 171 20.24 -6.94 -2.03
C ASP A 171 18.82 -6.46 -1.71
N THR A 172 17.80 -7.30 -1.96
CA THR A 172 16.41 -6.86 -1.98
C THR A 172 15.55 -7.75 -1.09
N ALA A 173 14.99 -7.16 -0.03
CA ALA A 173 13.95 -7.75 0.79
C ALA A 173 12.57 -7.23 0.31
N PHE A 174 11.73 -8.13 -0.19
CA PHE A 174 10.37 -7.84 -0.61
C PHE A 174 9.36 -8.48 0.34
N VAL A 175 8.39 -7.72 0.82
CA VAL A 175 7.32 -8.22 1.70
C VAL A 175 6.11 -8.55 0.85
N SER A 176 5.73 -9.83 0.79
CA SER A 176 4.57 -10.27 0.02
C SER A 176 3.24 -9.96 0.73
N ASP A 177 3.21 -10.10 2.03
CA ASP A 177 2.06 -9.81 2.89
C ASP A 177 2.50 -9.63 4.34
N TYR A 178 1.64 -9.00 5.14
CA TYR A 178 1.82 -8.87 6.60
C TYR A 178 0.49 -8.95 7.37
N HIS A 179 -0.52 -9.58 6.76
CA HIS A 179 -1.90 -9.71 7.27
C HIS A 179 -2.01 -10.44 8.60
N ARG A 180 -0.98 -11.21 9.01
CA ARG A 180 -0.90 -11.93 10.29
C ARG A 180 0.11 -11.33 11.27
N GLN A 181 0.78 -10.25 10.89
CA GLN A 181 1.76 -9.62 11.78
C GLN A 181 1.08 -9.16 13.08
N PRO A 182 1.58 -9.59 14.25
CA PRO A 182 0.93 -9.24 15.51
C PRO A 182 0.77 -7.73 15.71
N GLY A 183 1.80 -6.94 15.39
CA GLY A 183 1.74 -5.48 15.49
C GLY A 183 0.68 -4.86 14.58
N TYR A 184 0.44 -5.43 13.38
CA TYR A 184 -0.63 -4.97 12.49
C TYR A 184 -2.02 -5.26 13.07
N LEU A 185 -2.23 -6.48 13.54
CA LEU A 185 -3.51 -6.90 14.10
C LEU A 185 -3.86 -6.11 15.37
N GLU A 186 -2.86 -5.89 16.25
CA GLU A 186 -3.03 -5.10 17.46
C GLU A 186 -3.29 -3.62 17.15
N ALA A 187 -2.59 -3.02 16.18
CA ALA A 187 -2.85 -1.64 15.76
C ALA A 187 -4.29 -1.46 15.25
N LEU A 188 -4.82 -2.42 14.50
CA LEU A 188 -6.23 -2.43 14.07
C LEU A 188 -7.18 -2.56 15.28
N ALA A 189 -6.92 -3.51 16.19
CA ALA A 189 -7.75 -3.71 17.37
C ALA A 189 -7.75 -2.45 18.26
N GLU A 190 -6.59 -1.81 18.44
CA GLU A 190 -6.47 -0.58 19.22
C GLU A 190 -7.21 0.59 18.56
N SER A 191 -7.18 0.71 17.23
CA SER A 191 -7.94 1.74 16.52
C SER A 191 -9.46 1.59 16.76
N VAL A 192 -9.96 0.35 16.83
CA VAL A 192 -11.35 0.03 17.14
C VAL A 192 -11.66 0.34 18.63
N ARG A 193 -10.79 -0.09 19.56
CA ARG A 193 -10.97 0.21 21.02
C ARG A 193 -11.00 1.72 21.27
N ALA A 194 -10.08 2.47 20.66
CA ALA A 194 -10.03 3.92 20.77
C ALA A 194 -11.28 4.60 20.20
N HIS A 195 -11.88 4.04 19.14
CA HIS A 195 -13.16 4.51 18.64
C HIS A 195 -14.30 4.21 19.61
N TRP A 196 -14.39 2.97 20.08
CA TRP A 196 -15.44 2.55 21.01
C TRP A 196 -15.39 3.23 22.38
N SER A 197 -14.21 3.65 22.84
CA SER A 197 -14.08 4.42 24.08
C SER A 197 -14.84 5.75 24.07
N LYS A 198 -15.12 6.30 22.86
CA LYS A 198 -15.82 7.57 22.66
C LYS A 198 -17.32 7.40 22.40
N GLY A 199 -17.72 6.33 21.72
CA GLY A 199 -19.08 6.16 21.22
C GLY A 199 -19.78 4.86 21.62
N GLY A 200 -19.14 4.02 22.42
CA GLY A 200 -19.64 2.70 22.79
C GLY A 200 -19.45 1.65 21.68
N ARG A 201 -19.56 0.38 22.07
CA ARG A 201 -19.37 -0.77 21.18
C ARG A 201 -20.62 -0.99 20.31
N ARG A 202 -20.42 -1.16 19.01
CA ARG A 202 -21.45 -1.46 18.02
C ARG A 202 -21.06 -2.68 17.20
N HIS A 203 -21.96 -3.12 16.32
CA HIS A 203 -21.64 -4.16 15.35
C HIS A 203 -20.49 -3.71 14.46
N LEU A 204 -19.44 -4.54 14.31
CA LEU A 204 -18.26 -4.19 13.54
C LEU A 204 -18.33 -4.83 12.15
N LEU A 205 -18.29 -4.00 11.11
CA LEU A 205 -18.17 -4.47 9.72
C LEU A 205 -16.74 -4.30 9.24
N PHE A 206 -16.09 -5.41 8.89
CA PHE A 206 -14.82 -5.42 8.18
C PHE A 206 -15.09 -5.35 6.68
N SER A 207 -14.80 -4.23 6.04
CA SER A 207 -14.94 -4.06 4.59
C SER A 207 -13.57 -4.13 3.90
N PHE A 208 -13.43 -5.03 2.94
CA PHE A 208 -12.24 -5.18 2.13
C PHE A 208 -12.57 -4.84 0.67
N HIS A 209 -11.57 -4.39 -0.09
CA HIS A 209 -11.76 -4.24 -1.53
C HIS A 209 -12.05 -5.60 -2.15
N GLY A 210 -13.10 -5.70 -2.97
CA GLY A 210 -13.42 -6.92 -3.70
C GLY A 210 -12.40 -7.20 -4.82
N ILE A 211 -12.30 -8.47 -5.20
CA ILE A 211 -11.65 -8.90 -6.44
C ILE A 211 -12.56 -9.87 -7.19
N PRO A 212 -12.40 -10.04 -8.51
CA PRO A 212 -13.12 -11.06 -9.27
C PRO A 212 -12.95 -12.46 -8.67
N LYS A 213 -14.06 -13.18 -8.53
CA LYS A 213 -14.05 -14.53 -7.93
C LYS A 213 -13.13 -15.51 -8.68
N ARG A 214 -12.92 -15.30 -9.98
CA ARG A 214 -12.00 -16.11 -10.78
C ARG A 214 -10.55 -16.05 -10.28
N TYR A 215 -10.10 -14.95 -9.65
CA TYR A 215 -8.75 -14.85 -9.08
C TYR A 215 -8.57 -15.80 -7.90
N LEU A 216 -9.58 -15.89 -7.02
CA LEU A 216 -9.58 -16.88 -5.95
C LEU A 216 -9.43 -18.32 -6.51
N HIS A 217 -10.19 -18.64 -7.56
CA HIS A 217 -10.10 -19.96 -8.21
C HIS A 217 -8.77 -20.18 -8.94
N ALA A 218 -8.08 -19.11 -9.34
CA ALA A 218 -6.74 -19.17 -9.91
C ALA A 218 -5.61 -19.24 -8.87
N GLY A 219 -5.95 -19.27 -7.57
CA GLY A 219 -4.98 -19.44 -6.47
C GLY A 219 -4.57 -18.14 -5.78
N ASP A 220 -5.24 -17.00 -6.04
CA ASP A 220 -4.99 -15.77 -5.28
C ASP A 220 -5.45 -15.94 -3.82
N PRO A 221 -4.57 -15.77 -2.81
CA PRO A 221 -4.90 -16.03 -1.41
C PRO A 221 -5.69 -14.92 -0.73
N TYR A 222 -5.97 -13.81 -1.43
CA TYR A 222 -6.54 -12.59 -0.87
C TYR A 222 -7.76 -12.82 0.03
N HIS A 223 -8.73 -13.60 -0.45
CA HIS A 223 -9.94 -13.94 0.32
C HIS A 223 -9.59 -14.56 1.67
N CYS A 224 -8.69 -15.54 1.68
CA CYS A 224 -8.25 -16.21 2.91
C CYS A 224 -7.52 -15.26 3.86
N HIS A 225 -6.69 -14.35 3.32
CA HIS A 225 -5.98 -13.34 4.09
C HIS A 225 -6.95 -12.33 4.73
N CYS A 226 -7.98 -11.88 4.00
CA CYS A 226 -9.02 -10.99 4.53
C CYS A 226 -9.76 -11.63 5.70
N HIS A 227 -10.21 -12.87 5.53
CA HIS A 227 -10.90 -13.62 6.59
C HIS A 227 -9.99 -13.89 7.80
N ALA A 228 -8.70 -14.19 7.59
CA ALA A 228 -7.75 -14.37 8.68
C ALA A 228 -7.55 -13.07 9.47
N THR A 229 -7.42 -11.93 8.79
CA THR A 229 -7.30 -10.61 9.43
C THR A 229 -8.54 -10.30 10.26
N ALA A 230 -9.74 -10.38 9.66
CA ALA A 230 -11.00 -10.04 10.34
C ALA A 230 -11.21 -10.91 11.59
N ARG A 231 -11.04 -12.23 11.48
CA ARG A 231 -11.18 -13.16 12.60
C ARG A 231 -10.18 -12.84 13.72
N ARG A 232 -8.90 -12.63 13.41
CA ARG A 232 -7.88 -12.34 14.44
C ARG A 232 -8.11 -11.02 15.15
N VAL A 233 -8.54 -9.98 14.44
CA VAL A 233 -8.92 -8.71 15.05
C VAL A 233 -10.18 -8.88 15.93
N ALA A 234 -11.18 -9.63 15.45
CA ALA A 234 -12.37 -9.93 16.24
C ALA A 234 -12.04 -10.69 17.55
N GLU A 235 -11.13 -11.68 17.47
CA GLU A 235 -10.60 -12.40 18.64
C GLU A 235 -9.91 -11.44 19.64
N LEU A 236 -9.03 -10.55 19.16
CA LEU A 236 -8.34 -9.56 20.00
C LEU A 236 -9.32 -8.56 20.68
N LEU A 237 -10.46 -8.30 20.06
CA LEU A 237 -11.52 -7.45 20.57
C LEU A 237 -12.53 -8.20 21.46
N GLY A 238 -12.40 -9.52 21.61
CA GLY A 238 -13.35 -10.34 22.35
C GLY A 238 -14.76 -10.34 21.74
N LEU A 239 -14.85 -10.35 20.39
CA LEU A 239 -16.10 -10.34 19.65
C LEU A 239 -16.64 -11.75 19.46
N GLY A 240 -17.92 -11.97 19.72
CA GLY A 240 -18.64 -13.18 19.32
C GLY A 240 -19.02 -13.16 17.84
N GLU A 241 -19.43 -14.31 17.30
CA GLU A 241 -19.78 -14.46 15.88
C GLU A 241 -20.89 -13.50 15.39
N ARG A 242 -21.76 -13.05 16.28
CA ARG A 242 -22.87 -12.13 15.96
C ARG A 242 -22.50 -10.65 16.05
N ASP A 243 -21.31 -10.33 16.57
CA ASP A 243 -20.88 -8.96 16.84
C ASP A 243 -20.16 -8.32 15.65
N TRP A 244 -19.81 -9.10 14.64
CA TRP A 244 -19.08 -8.61 13.49
C TRP A 244 -19.48 -9.32 12.17
N THR A 245 -19.16 -8.67 11.07
CA THR A 245 -19.39 -9.19 9.71
C THR A 245 -18.21 -8.83 8.83
N ILE A 246 -17.91 -9.67 7.83
CA ILE A 246 -16.96 -9.36 6.76
C ILE A 246 -17.73 -9.14 5.45
N ALA A 247 -17.31 -8.13 4.66
CA ALA A 247 -17.88 -7.87 3.34
C ALA A 247 -16.82 -7.31 2.39
N PHE A 248 -17.15 -7.26 1.08
CA PHE A 248 -16.25 -6.84 0.01
C PHE A 248 -16.90 -5.69 -0.79
N GLN A 249 -16.17 -4.58 -0.92
CA GLN A 249 -16.60 -3.34 -1.58
C GLN A 249 -16.07 -3.21 -3.02
N SER A 250 -16.45 -2.15 -3.72
CA SER A 250 -15.85 -1.66 -4.98
C SER A 250 -15.99 -2.60 -6.17
N ARG A 251 -17.05 -3.41 -6.23
CA ARG A 251 -17.27 -4.28 -7.40
C ARG A 251 -17.47 -3.48 -8.69
N VAL A 252 -16.87 -3.97 -9.78
CA VAL A 252 -16.96 -3.35 -11.10
C VAL A 252 -17.35 -4.38 -12.16
N GLY A 253 -18.20 -3.96 -13.11
CA GLY A 253 -18.59 -4.81 -14.23
C GLY A 253 -19.67 -5.83 -13.89
N ARG A 254 -19.76 -6.90 -14.70
CA ARG A 254 -20.81 -7.92 -14.60
C ARG A 254 -20.34 -9.28 -14.14
N GLU A 255 -19.03 -9.49 -14.07
CA GLU A 255 -18.50 -10.75 -13.58
C GLU A 255 -18.72 -10.92 -12.06
N PRO A 256 -18.80 -12.15 -11.54
CA PRO A 256 -18.91 -12.39 -10.11
C PRO A 256 -17.65 -11.97 -9.35
N TRP A 257 -17.82 -11.17 -8.30
CA TRP A 257 -16.76 -10.76 -7.36
C TRP A 257 -16.91 -11.53 -6.04
N LEU A 258 -15.91 -11.38 -5.15
CA LEU A 258 -15.99 -11.90 -3.79
C LEU A 258 -17.22 -11.37 -3.06
N ARG A 259 -17.86 -12.23 -2.26
CA ARG A 259 -19.07 -11.94 -1.50
C ARG A 259 -18.85 -12.19 0.00
N PRO A 260 -19.73 -11.63 0.88
CA PRO A 260 -20.89 -10.75 0.58
C PRO A 260 -20.44 -9.35 0.15
N TYR A 261 -21.29 -8.63 -0.59
CA TYR A 261 -21.00 -7.26 -1.02
C TYR A 261 -21.32 -6.26 0.09
N THR A 262 -20.44 -5.27 0.31
CA THR A 262 -20.56 -4.30 1.42
C THR A 262 -21.86 -3.47 1.32
N ASP A 263 -22.20 -2.98 0.12
CA ASP A 263 -23.40 -2.19 -0.13
C ASP A 263 -24.68 -2.97 0.13
N GLU A 264 -24.76 -4.24 -0.30
CA GLU A 264 -25.91 -5.13 -0.08
C GLU A 264 -26.01 -5.52 1.41
N THR A 265 -24.88 -5.80 2.06
CA THR A 265 -24.82 -6.17 3.49
C THR A 265 -25.31 -5.04 4.36
N LEU A 266 -24.80 -3.82 4.16
CA LEU A 266 -25.21 -2.63 4.91
C LEU A 266 -26.70 -2.32 4.71
N ALA A 267 -27.21 -2.43 3.50
CA ALA A 267 -28.65 -2.23 3.22
C ALA A 267 -29.55 -3.27 3.90
N ALA A 268 -29.08 -4.50 4.11
CA ALA A 268 -29.84 -5.56 4.75
C ALA A 268 -29.79 -5.53 6.30
N MET A 269 -28.73 -4.96 6.90
CA MET A 269 -28.50 -4.96 8.35
C MET A 269 -29.65 -4.37 9.19
N PRO A 270 -30.28 -3.23 8.84
CA PRO A 270 -31.37 -2.68 9.64
C PRO A 270 -32.57 -3.61 9.73
N GLY A 271 -32.92 -4.33 8.65
CA GLY A 271 -33.96 -5.35 8.63
C GLY A 271 -33.63 -6.59 9.47
N GLN A 272 -32.35 -6.82 9.79
CA GLN A 272 -31.88 -7.88 10.70
C GLN A 272 -31.73 -7.40 12.15
N GLY A 273 -32.16 -6.16 12.46
CA GLY A 273 -32.06 -5.59 13.79
C GLY A 273 -30.73 -4.85 14.10
N ILE A 274 -29.78 -4.83 13.16
CA ILE A 274 -28.50 -4.12 13.32
C ILE A 274 -28.66 -2.68 12.82
N ARG A 275 -29.00 -1.77 13.72
CA ARG A 275 -29.29 -0.37 13.41
C ARG A 275 -28.14 0.59 13.70
N ALA A 276 -27.04 0.10 14.31
CA ALA A 276 -25.84 0.85 14.55
C ALA A 276 -24.62 0.01 14.14
N VAL A 277 -23.72 0.56 13.31
CA VAL A 277 -22.58 -0.14 12.76
C VAL A 277 -21.34 0.76 12.75
N ASP A 278 -20.20 0.17 13.09
CA ASP A 278 -18.88 0.74 12.86
C ASP A 278 -18.21 -0.02 11.72
N VAL A 279 -17.61 0.69 10.77
CA VAL A 279 -16.98 0.09 9.60
C VAL A 279 -15.47 0.36 9.63
N ILE A 280 -14.67 -0.69 9.48
CA ILE A 280 -13.22 -0.61 9.33
C ILE A 280 -12.80 -1.27 8.02
N CYS A 281 -11.76 -0.72 7.36
CA CYS A 281 -11.25 -1.19 6.07
C CYS A 281 -9.81 -1.69 6.20
N PRO A 282 -9.53 -2.91 6.74
CA PRO A 282 -8.17 -3.35 7.04
C PRO A 282 -7.29 -3.57 5.80
N GLY A 283 -7.87 -3.71 4.61
CA GLY A 283 -7.12 -3.84 3.36
C GLY A 283 -6.42 -2.55 2.92
N PHE A 284 -6.71 -1.42 3.57
CA PHE A 284 -6.17 -0.11 3.25
C PHE A 284 -5.28 0.37 4.39
N ALA A 285 -3.98 0.48 4.12
CA ALA A 285 -3.00 0.94 5.10
C ALA A 285 -3.17 2.43 5.43
N VAL A 286 -3.60 3.22 4.43
CA VAL A 286 -3.94 4.64 4.58
C VAL A 286 -5.28 4.94 3.89
N ASP A 287 -5.93 6.00 4.33
CA ASP A 287 -7.20 6.45 3.77
C ASP A 287 -7.05 6.92 2.32
N CYS A 288 -8.04 6.56 1.52
CA CYS A 288 -8.09 6.82 0.09
C CYS A 288 -9.53 7.09 -0.37
N LEU A 289 -9.75 7.17 -1.67
CA LEU A 289 -11.08 7.37 -2.24
C LEU A 289 -12.09 6.30 -1.79
N GLU A 290 -11.64 5.04 -1.79
CA GLU A 290 -12.47 3.88 -1.48
C GLU A 290 -12.89 3.81 0.00
N THR A 291 -12.12 4.42 0.90
CA THR A 291 -12.47 4.47 2.32
C THR A 291 -13.30 5.72 2.67
N LEU A 292 -12.88 6.88 2.17
CA LEU A 292 -13.49 8.16 2.55
C LEU A 292 -14.75 8.49 1.77
N GLU A 293 -14.79 8.19 0.47
CA GLU A 293 -15.98 8.47 -0.35
C GLU A 293 -16.92 7.26 -0.40
N GLU A 294 -16.44 6.10 -0.82
CA GLU A 294 -17.31 4.94 -1.00
C GLU A 294 -17.88 4.43 0.34
N ILE A 295 -17.05 4.32 1.40
CA ILE A 295 -17.53 3.82 2.71
C ILE A 295 -18.12 4.94 3.55
N ALA A 296 -17.37 6.01 3.82
CA ALA A 296 -17.79 7.00 4.81
C ALA A 296 -18.89 7.95 4.29
N VAL A 297 -19.09 8.06 2.95
CA VAL A 297 -20.14 8.88 2.35
C VAL A 297 -21.21 8.01 1.71
N GLU A 298 -20.90 7.27 0.63
CA GLU A 298 -21.89 6.55 -0.17
C GLU A 298 -22.55 5.41 0.62
N ASN A 299 -21.77 4.52 1.23
CA ASN A 299 -22.31 3.38 1.97
C ASN A 299 -22.97 3.81 3.29
N ARG A 300 -22.48 4.86 3.95
CA ARG A 300 -23.17 5.48 5.08
C ARG A 300 -24.57 5.96 4.69
N ALA A 301 -24.71 6.68 3.57
CA ALA A 301 -26.01 7.15 3.10
C ALA A 301 -26.95 5.99 2.79
N ARG A 302 -26.49 4.91 2.18
CA ARG A 302 -27.27 3.69 1.90
C ARG A 302 -27.77 3.02 3.18
N PHE A 303 -26.91 2.85 4.19
CA PHE A 303 -27.28 2.25 5.46
C PHE A 303 -28.37 3.06 6.18
N LEU A 304 -28.20 4.37 6.24
CA LEU A 304 -29.19 5.26 6.88
C LEU A 304 -30.53 5.26 6.11
N ALA A 305 -30.48 5.28 4.77
CA ALA A 305 -31.70 5.19 3.93
C ALA A 305 -32.43 3.86 4.09
N ALA A 306 -31.73 2.77 4.40
CA ALA A 306 -32.32 1.46 4.69
C ALA A 306 -32.92 1.34 6.11
N GLY A 307 -32.89 2.40 6.93
CA GLY A 307 -33.42 2.42 8.29
C GLY A 307 -32.37 2.23 9.40
N GLY A 308 -31.09 2.31 9.07
CA GLY A 308 -30.02 2.39 10.04
C GLY A 308 -30.12 3.68 10.85
N ALA A 309 -29.64 3.64 12.11
CA ALA A 309 -29.69 4.79 13.00
C ALA A 309 -28.32 5.46 13.15
N GLN A 310 -27.24 4.68 13.16
CA GLN A 310 -25.90 5.20 13.39
C GLN A 310 -24.87 4.44 12.59
N PHE A 311 -24.04 5.17 11.86
CA PHE A 311 -22.93 4.64 11.05
C PHE A 311 -21.69 5.48 11.30
N ASP A 312 -20.60 4.85 11.72
CA ASP A 312 -19.31 5.48 11.84
C ASP A 312 -18.26 4.70 11.05
N TYR A 313 -17.37 5.43 10.38
CA TYR A 313 -16.18 4.89 9.73
C TYR A 313 -14.99 5.04 10.67
N ILE A 314 -14.29 3.95 10.93
CA ILE A 314 -13.02 3.95 11.67
C ILE A 314 -11.89 4.17 10.68
N PRO A 315 -11.15 5.29 10.76
CA PRO A 315 -10.08 5.60 9.81
C PRO A 315 -9.03 4.50 9.71
N ALA A 316 -8.42 4.36 8.54
CA ALA A 316 -7.26 3.50 8.34
C ALA A 316 -6.13 3.87 9.32
N LEU A 317 -5.10 3.04 9.42
CA LEU A 317 -3.99 3.31 10.34
C LEU A 317 -3.23 4.60 10.03
N ASN A 318 -3.23 5.03 8.76
CA ASN A 318 -2.63 6.29 8.31
C ASN A 318 -1.18 6.46 8.82
N ASP A 319 -0.83 7.64 9.29
CA ASP A 319 0.47 8.02 9.85
C ASP A 319 0.57 7.86 11.38
N ARG A 320 -0.29 6.98 11.97
CA ARG A 320 -0.26 6.72 13.42
C ARG A 320 1.08 6.16 13.86
N ASP A 321 1.46 6.45 15.11
CA ASP A 321 2.72 5.99 15.68
C ASP A 321 2.85 4.46 15.71
N GLU A 322 1.77 3.76 16.01
CA GLU A 322 1.70 2.30 16.02
C GLU A 322 1.92 1.72 14.62
N HIS A 323 1.40 2.39 13.57
CA HIS A 323 1.63 1.97 12.18
C HIS A 323 3.09 2.19 11.76
N ALA A 324 3.66 3.34 12.10
CA ALA A 324 5.08 3.61 11.84
C ALA A 324 5.99 2.63 12.61
N ALA A 325 5.65 2.29 13.86
CA ALA A 325 6.36 1.30 14.67
C ALA A 325 6.29 -0.11 14.06
N LEU A 326 5.11 -0.53 13.59
CA LEU A 326 4.93 -1.78 12.85
C LEU A 326 5.85 -1.86 11.62
N VAL A 327 5.86 -0.80 10.80
CA VAL A 327 6.70 -0.78 9.58
C VAL A 327 8.18 -0.83 9.94
N ALA A 328 8.63 -0.07 10.93
CA ALA A 328 10.02 -0.10 11.40
C ALA A 328 10.40 -1.49 11.95
N GLN A 329 9.48 -2.18 12.63
CA GLN A 329 9.67 -3.55 13.09
C GLN A 329 9.80 -4.53 11.92
N LEU A 330 8.95 -4.44 10.90
CA LEU A 330 9.04 -5.28 9.69
C LEU A 330 10.40 -5.11 8.98
N VAL A 331 10.87 -3.87 8.86
CA VAL A 331 12.21 -3.59 8.31
C VAL A 331 13.28 -4.26 9.16
N ARG A 332 13.25 -4.08 10.47
CA ARG A 332 14.24 -4.68 11.38
C ARG A 332 14.23 -6.21 11.30
N GLU A 333 13.07 -6.85 11.36
CA GLU A 333 12.95 -8.32 11.32
C GLU A 333 13.52 -8.93 10.03
N ARG A 334 13.35 -8.25 8.90
CA ARG A 334 13.81 -8.74 7.59
C ARG A 334 15.24 -8.36 7.25
N CYS A 335 15.77 -7.30 7.87
CA CYS A 335 17.02 -6.66 7.48
C CYS A 335 18.08 -6.60 8.59
N THR A 336 17.90 -7.31 9.71
CA THR A 336 18.89 -7.34 10.83
C THR A 336 20.28 -7.77 10.40
N HIS A 337 20.41 -8.55 9.32
CA HIS A 337 21.68 -8.99 8.76
C HIS A 337 22.37 -7.93 7.88
N TRP A 338 21.70 -6.82 7.57
CA TRP A 338 22.31 -5.74 6.81
C TRP A 338 23.30 -4.94 7.66
N PRO A 339 24.45 -4.52 7.09
CA PRO A 339 25.46 -3.74 7.81
C PRO A 339 24.90 -2.49 8.50
N GLU A 340 23.89 -1.85 7.93
CA GLU A 340 23.27 -0.65 8.48
C GLU A 340 22.61 -0.88 9.86
N PHE A 341 22.35 -2.12 10.24
CA PHE A 341 21.84 -2.49 11.57
C PHE A 341 22.93 -2.99 12.53
N SER A 342 24.23 -2.95 12.13
CA SER A 342 25.35 -3.42 12.93
C SER A 342 26.44 -2.36 13.02
N ALA A 343 26.72 -1.86 14.23
CA ALA A 343 27.78 -0.87 14.44
C ALA A 343 29.18 -1.41 14.05
N SER A 344 29.47 -2.68 14.35
CA SER A 344 30.73 -3.33 13.96
C SER A 344 30.88 -3.45 12.46
N ALA A 345 29.84 -3.91 11.76
CA ALA A 345 29.85 -4.01 10.30
C ALA A 345 30.03 -2.64 9.61
N MET A 346 29.42 -1.60 10.15
CA MET A 346 29.60 -0.23 9.65
C MET A 346 31.03 0.29 9.90
N GLN A 347 31.66 -0.07 11.01
CA GLN A 347 33.06 0.28 11.31
C GLN A 347 34.01 -0.45 10.36
N ASP A 348 33.81 -1.74 10.11
CA ASP A 348 34.61 -2.55 9.18
C ASP A 348 34.53 -1.98 7.77
N GLU A 349 33.31 -1.61 7.32
CA GLU A 349 33.09 -0.99 6.01
C GLU A 349 33.80 0.37 5.90
N ALA A 350 33.72 1.20 6.93
CA ALA A 350 34.41 2.50 6.98
C ALA A 350 35.95 2.33 6.89
N THR A 351 36.51 1.30 7.52
CA THR A 351 37.94 0.98 7.48
C THR A 351 38.37 0.43 6.11
N ALA A 352 37.54 -0.39 5.47
CA ALA A 352 37.85 -1.00 4.16
C ALA A 352 37.75 -0.02 3.00
N ARG A 353 36.86 0.99 3.08
CA ARG A 353 36.56 1.91 1.97
C ARG A 353 37.77 2.65 1.39
N PRO A 354 38.69 3.24 2.17
CA PRO A 354 39.88 3.91 1.62
C PRO A 354 40.70 2.99 0.74
N LEU A 355 40.84 1.72 1.13
CA LEU A 355 41.61 0.71 0.38
C LEU A 355 40.95 0.39 -0.96
N VAL A 356 39.60 0.33 -0.99
CA VAL A 356 38.85 0.11 -2.23
C VAL A 356 39.05 1.28 -3.19
N VAL A 357 38.99 2.53 -2.71
CA VAL A 357 39.17 3.73 -3.54
C VAL A 357 40.59 3.77 -4.11
N GLU A 358 41.61 3.47 -3.28
CA GLU A 358 43.00 3.45 -3.72
C GLU A 358 43.24 2.40 -4.81
N ARG A 359 42.73 1.19 -4.61
CA ARG A 359 42.80 0.12 -5.64
C ARG A 359 42.11 0.50 -6.93
N PHE A 360 40.96 1.11 -6.85
CA PHE A 360 40.21 1.58 -8.04
C PHE A 360 40.99 2.63 -8.81
N ARG A 361 41.60 3.64 -8.14
CA ARG A 361 42.45 4.66 -8.76
C ARG A 361 43.63 4.03 -9.50
N LYS A 362 44.34 3.11 -8.84
CA LYS A 362 45.47 2.38 -9.48
C LYS A 362 45.06 1.57 -10.72
N LEU A 363 43.83 1.12 -10.82
CA LEU A 363 43.33 0.42 -12.00
C LEU A 363 42.90 1.40 -13.10
N ALA A 364 42.26 2.51 -12.74
CA ALA A 364 41.85 3.55 -13.69
C ALA A 364 43.05 4.26 -14.35
N ASP A 365 44.13 4.47 -13.61
CA ASP A 365 45.39 5.09 -14.12
C ASP A 365 46.16 4.17 -15.05
N LYS A 366 45.81 2.86 -15.15
CA LYS A 366 46.46 1.87 -16.01
C LYS A 366 45.66 1.54 -17.27
N ALA A 367 44.43 2.04 -17.39
CA ALA A 367 43.53 1.85 -18.52
C ALA A 367 43.48 3.08 -19.42
#